data_5a46d2484e7eb71972aaa1290b61ad5f
#
_entry.id   5a46d2484e7eb71972aaa1290b61ad5f
#
_cell.length_a   1.000
_cell.length_b   1.000
_cell.length_c   1.000
_cell.angle_alpha   90.00
_cell.angle_beta   90.00
_cell.angle_gamma   90.00
#
_symmetry.space_group_name_H-M   'P 1'
#
loop_
_entity.id
_entity.type
_entity.pdbx_description
1 polymer ?
#
loop_
_entity_poly.entity_id
_entity_poly.type
_entity_poly.pdbx_seq_one_letter_code
_entity_poly.pdbx_strand_id
1 'polypeptide(L)'
;KKILAICAGVQHVNVIYGGSLIEDIPTLVKNHIDHGVFNGDASLHPVTITDQKSLLFKNIQKEIISVKSSHHQSINILGKGVVVTATSSDNVVEAIELRGKNNFIGVQWHPEIMPRSKDMSNLFYWLSH
;
A
#
# COMPACT_ATOMS: atom_id res chain seq x y z
N LYS A 1 5.89 -7.44 -17.96
CA LYS A 1 6.89 -7.11 -16.96
C LYS A 1 6.21 -6.70 -15.66
N LYS A 2 6.60 -7.29 -14.55
CA LYS A 2 5.97 -7.01 -13.26
C LYS A 2 6.48 -5.71 -12.66
N ILE A 3 5.60 -5.00 -11.96
CA ILE A 3 5.90 -3.73 -11.31
C ILE A 3 5.41 -3.81 -9.86
N LEU A 4 6.29 -3.44 -8.93
CA LEU A 4 5.95 -3.20 -7.53
C LEU A 4 6.17 -1.72 -7.26
N ALA A 5 5.08 -0.95 -7.11
CA ALA A 5 5.15 0.47 -6.79
C ALA A 5 5.12 0.66 -5.27
N ILE A 6 6.05 1.44 -4.74
CA ILE A 6 6.25 1.60 -3.30
C ILE A 6 6.09 3.07 -2.92
N CYS A 7 5.30 3.34 -1.89
CA CYS A 7 5.11 4.66 -1.27
C CYS A 7 4.71 5.73 -2.31
N ALA A 8 5.60 6.68 -2.62
CA ALA A 8 5.32 7.71 -3.63
C ALA A 8 4.94 7.10 -4.99
N GLY A 9 5.52 5.94 -5.32
CA GLY A 9 5.22 5.25 -6.57
C GLY A 9 3.75 4.85 -6.70
N VAL A 10 3.16 4.32 -5.63
CA VAL A 10 1.74 3.94 -5.66
C VAL A 10 0.84 5.16 -5.79
N GLN A 11 1.20 6.26 -5.14
CA GLN A 11 0.47 7.52 -5.22
C GLN A 11 0.53 8.09 -6.64
N HIS A 12 1.69 8.07 -7.27
CA HIS A 12 1.87 8.53 -8.64
C HIS A 12 1.03 7.72 -9.63
N VAL A 13 0.97 6.42 -9.47
CA VAL A 13 0.15 5.56 -10.34
C VAL A 13 -1.32 5.96 -10.23
N ASN A 14 -1.82 6.17 -9.02
CA ASN A 14 -3.22 6.58 -8.84
C ASN A 14 -3.51 7.91 -9.55
N VAL A 15 -2.62 8.88 -9.43
CA VAL A 15 -2.79 10.20 -10.08
C VAL A 15 -2.73 10.08 -11.60
N ILE A 16 -1.82 9.26 -12.12
CA ILE A 16 -1.72 9.02 -13.58
C ILE A 16 -3.03 8.47 -14.14
N TYR A 17 -3.74 7.62 -13.37
CA TYR A 17 -5.04 7.08 -13.78
C TYR A 17 -6.21 8.02 -13.45
N GLY A 18 -5.94 9.25 -13.02
CA GLY A 18 -6.96 10.28 -12.80
C GLY A 18 -7.48 10.39 -11.38
N GLY A 19 -6.85 9.72 -10.43
CA GLY A 19 -7.22 9.81 -9.02
C GLY A 19 -6.59 11.01 -8.32
N SER A 20 -6.88 11.14 -7.02
CA SER A 20 -6.36 12.22 -6.18
C SER A 20 -5.73 11.68 -4.90
N LEU A 21 -5.05 12.56 -4.17
CA LEU A 21 -4.38 12.23 -2.91
C LEU A 21 -5.01 12.99 -1.74
N ILE A 22 -4.92 12.38 -0.55
CA ILE A 22 -5.07 13.07 0.72
C ILE A 22 -3.73 13.76 0.97
N GLU A 23 -3.74 15.09 1.02
CA GLU A 23 -2.49 15.87 1.06
C GLU A 23 -1.77 15.74 2.40
N ASP A 24 -2.52 15.52 3.49
CA ASP A 24 -1.95 15.37 4.82
C ASP A 24 -2.86 14.52 5.71
N ILE A 25 -2.42 13.30 6.03
CA ILE A 25 -3.22 12.36 6.82
C ILE A 25 -3.53 12.92 8.22
N PRO A 26 -2.55 13.46 8.98
CA PRO A 26 -2.84 13.97 10.32
C PRO A 26 -3.90 15.07 10.35
N THR A 27 -3.98 15.88 9.30
CA THR A 27 -4.94 16.98 9.21
C THR A 27 -6.30 16.53 8.70
N LEU A 28 -6.32 15.63 7.71
CA LEU A 28 -7.53 15.33 6.91
C LEU A 28 -8.21 14.03 7.29
N VAL A 29 -7.51 13.10 7.95
CA VAL A 29 -8.07 11.81 8.35
C VAL A 29 -8.38 11.84 9.85
N LYS A 30 -9.67 11.73 10.16
CA LYS A 30 -10.14 11.70 11.55
C LYS A 30 -9.73 10.37 12.20
N ASN A 31 -9.20 10.45 13.42
CA ASN A 31 -8.73 9.28 14.18
C ASN A 31 -7.66 8.47 13.43
N HIS A 32 -6.78 9.17 12.70
CA HIS A 32 -5.69 8.52 11.98
C HIS A 32 -4.75 7.78 12.95
N ILE A 33 -4.16 6.70 12.46
CA ILE A 33 -3.05 6.02 13.14
C ILE A 33 -1.73 6.69 12.74
N ASP A 34 -0.64 6.27 13.38
CA ASP A 34 0.70 6.77 13.04
C ASP A 34 1.19 6.08 11.76
N HIS A 35 1.39 6.87 10.70
CA HIS A 35 1.95 6.42 9.43
C HIS A 35 3.44 6.82 9.29
N GLY A 36 4.10 7.15 10.41
CA GLY A 36 5.53 7.42 10.42
C GLY A 36 5.92 8.86 10.12
N VAL A 37 5.01 9.81 10.29
CA VAL A 37 5.23 11.20 9.87
C VAL A 37 5.91 12.06 10.94
N PHE A 38 5.64 11.79 12.22
CA PHE A 38 5.95 12.74 13.29
C PHE A 38 7.43 12.85 13.65
N ASN A 39 8.19 11.76 13.52
CA ASN A 39 9.59 11.73 13.92
C ASN A 39 10.55 11.42 12.77
N GLY A 40 10.04 11.34 11.55
CA GLY A 40 10.84 10.90 10.41
C GLY A 40 11.18 9.40 10.43
N ASP A 41 10.78 8.69 11.46
CA ASP A 41 10.99 7.25 11.59
C ASP A 41 9.79 6.48 11.06
N ALA A 42 10.06 5.29 10.53
CA ALA A 42 9.00 4.41 10.08
C ALA A 42 8.20 3.87 11.26
N SER A 43 6.88 3.85 11.12
CA SER A 43 5.96 3.29 12.12
C SER A 43 5.50 1.91 11.72
N LEU A 44 5.47 0.99 12.69
CA LEU A 44 4.93 -0.35 12.50
C LEU A 44 3.42 -0.32 12.81
N HIS A 45 2.59 -0.75 11.85
CA HIS A 45 1.15 -0.82 12.07
C HIS A 45 0.53 -1.97 11.27
N PRO A 46 -0.68 -2.43 11.67
CA PRO A 46 -1.36 -3.47 10.92
C PRO A 46 -2.02 -2.92 9.66
N VAL A 47 -2.13 -3.80 8.67
CA VAL A 47 -2.87 -3.56 7.43
C VAL A 47 -3.71 -4.79 7.16
N THR A 48 -4.97 -4.57 6.78
CA THR A 48 -5.88 -5.64 6.39
C THR A 48 -5.91 -5.75 4.86
N ILE A 49 -5.63 -6.94 4.34
CA ILE A 49 -5.80 -7.22 2.92
C ILE A 49 -7.28 -7.53 2.70
N THR A 50 -7.99 -6.58 2.08
CA THR A 50 -9.45 -6.63 1.94
C THR A 50 -9.92 -7.44 0.73
N ASP A 51 -9.05 -7.64 -0.26
CA ASP A 51 -9.38 -8.39 -1.47
C ASP A 51 -8.58 -9.69 -1.50
N GLN A 52 -9.24 -10.80 -1.15
CA GLN A 52 -8.62 -12.13 -1.13
C GLN A 52 -8.36 -12.72 -2.51
N LYS A 53 -8.87 -12.08 -3.58
CA LYS A 53 -8.58 -12.46 -4.96
C LYS A 53 -7.41 -11.68 -5.55
N SER A 54 -6.84 -10.76 -4.78
CA SER A 54 -5.74 -9.90 -5.24
C SER A 54 -4.44 -10.68 -5.41
N LEU A 55 -3.55 -10.13 -6.22
CA LEU A 55 -2.17 -10.63 -6.31
C LEU A 55 -1.46 -10.53 -4.96
N LEU A 56 -1.73 -9.44 -4.23
CA LEU A 56 -1.17 -9.24 -2.90
C LEU A 56 -1.52 -10.40 -1.97
N PHE A 57 -2.81 -10.77 -1.90
CA PHE A 57 -3.23 -11.88 -1.04
C PHE A 57 -2.67 -13.22 -1.51
N LYS A 58 -2.63 -13.45 -2.81
CA LYS A 58 -2.07 -14.69 -3.36
C LYS A 58 -0.62 -14.92 -2.95
N ASN A 59 0.14 -13.86 -2.82
CA ASN A 59 1.56 -13.95 -2.50
C ASN A 59 1.84 -13.95 -1.00
N ILE A 60 1.00 -13.32 -0.20
CA ILE A 60 1.19 -13.22 1.25
C ILE A 60 0.37 -14.28 2.00
N GLN A 61 -0.87 -14.55 1.58
CA GLN A 61 -1.79 -15.55 2.15
C GLN A 61 -2.12 -15.30 3.62
N LYS A 62 -2.22 -14.03 4.01
CA LYS A 62 -2.68 -13.59 5.33
C LYS A 62 -3.65 -12.44 5.13
N GLU A 63 -4.67 -12.39 5.99
CA GLU A 63 -5.63 -11.29 5.97
C GLU A 63 -5.06 -10.03 6.61
N ILE A 64 -4.33 -10.17 7.71
CA ILE A 64 -3.74 -9.05 8.45
C ILE A 64 -2.23 -9.22 8.48
N ILE A 65 -1.51 -8.16 8.13
CA ILE A 65 -0.06 -8.13 8.14
C ILE A 65 0.43 -6.88 8.89
N SER A 66 1.65 -6.93 9.39
CA SER A 66 2.32 -5.76 9.97
C SER A 66 3.27 -5.18 8.96
N VAL A 67 3.20 -3.86 8.78
CA VAL A 67 4.03 -3.14 7.81
C VAL A 67 4.71 -1.95 8.46
N LYS A 68 5.84 -1.53 7.88
CA LYS A 68 6.50 -0.28 8.28
C LYS A 68 6.19 0.80 7.26
N SER A 69 5.65 1.91 7.74
CA SER A 69 5.23 3.05 6.92
C SER A 69 5.96 4.32 7.30
N SER A 70 6.18 5.17 6.29
CA SER A 70 6.70 6.52 6.48
C SER A 70 6.11 7.41 5.38
N HIS A 71 4.87 7.88 5.61
CA HIS A 71 4.18 8.74 4.66
C HIS A 71 3.17 9.63 5.38
N HIS A 72 2.92 10.82 4.84
CA HIS A 72 1.88 11.71 5.36
C HIS A 72 0.76 11.95 4.35
N GLN A 73 0.93 11.48 3.13
CA GLN A 73 -0.07 11.53 2.07
C GLN A 73 -0.55 10.13 1.75
N SER A 74 -1.73 10.03 1.17
CA SER A 74 -2.29 8.74 0.75
C SER A 74 -3.24 8.95 -0.41
N ILE A 75 -3.72 7.85 -0.97
CA ILE A 75 -4.72 7.86 -2.02
C ILE A 75 -6.07 8.32 -1.44
N ASN A 76 -6.71 9.25 -2.12
CA ASN A 76 -8.06 9.72 -1.80
C ASN A 76 -9.07 9.15 -2.79
N ILE A 77 -9.23 9.79 -3.94
CA ILE A 77 -10.13 9.31 -4.98
C ILE A 77 -9.35 8.36 -5.88
N LEU A 78 -9.93 7.17 -6.12
CA LEU A 78 -9.30 6.16 -6.97
C LEU A 78 -9.32 6.60 -8.42
N GLY A 79 -8.21 6.40 -9.12
CA GLY A 79 -8.16 6.55 -10.56
C GLY A 79 -8.96 5.47 -11.28
N LYS A 80 -9.18 5.66 -12.57
CA LYS A 80 -9.91 4.70 -13.38
C LYS A 80 -9.18 3.37 -13.44
N GLY A 81 -9.86 2.28 -13.06
CA GLY A 81 -9.27 0.94 -13.06
C GLY A 81 -8.38 0.65 -11.86
N VAL A 82 -8.22 1.58 -10.94
CA VAL A 82 -7.49 1.36 -9.69
C VAL A 82 -8.40 0.67 -8.69
N VAL A 83 -7.93 -0.42 -8.10
CA VAL A 83 -8.68 -1.25 -7.15
C VAL A 83 -7.94 -1.29 -5.83
N VAL A 84 -8.63 -0.99 -4.73
CA VAL A 84 -8.06 -1.11 -3.38
C VAL A 84 -7.98 -2.57 -2.99
N THR A 85 -6.81 -3.01 -2.53
CA THR A 85 -6.61 -4.40 -2.08
C THR A 85 -6.26 -4.51 -0.61
N ALA A 86 -5.88 -3.40 0.03
CA ALA A 86 -5.60 -3.38 1.47
C ALA A 86 -5.81 -1.99 2.05
N THR A 87 -6.21 -1.95 3.33
CA THR A 87 -6.42 -0.70 4.08
C THR A 87 -5.87 -0.83 5.50
N SER A 88 -5.52 0.28 6.11
CA SER A 88 -5.24 0.36 7.53
C SER A 88 -6.54 0.60 8.32
N SER A 89 -6.47 0.53 9.65
CA SER A 89 -7.66 0.64 10.52
C SER A 89 -8.33 2.01 10.46
N ASP A 90 -7.63 3.03 10.01
CA ASP A 90 -8.16 4.39 9.80
C ASP A 90 -8.70 4.58 8.38
N ASN A 91 -8.89 3.50 7.64
CA ASN A 91 -9.38 3.47 6.25
C ASN A 91 -8.47 4.15 5.23
N VAL A 92 -7.21 4.36 5.58
CA VAL A 92 -6.21 4.81 4.61
C VAL A 92 -5.92 3.67 3.63
N VAL A 93 -5.92 3.99 2.33
CA VAL A 93 -5.59 3.02 1.29
C VAL A 93 -4.12 2.64 1.42
N GLU A 94 -3.84 1.35 1.57
CA GLU A 94 -2.49 0.85 1.78
C GLU A 94 -1.95 0.05 0.59
N ALA A 95 -2.83 -0.51 -0.22
CA ALA A 95 -2.41 -1.22 -1.43
C ALA A 95 -3.46 -1.12 -2.51
N ILE A 96 -2.97 -1.10 -3.75
CA ILE A 96 -3.82 -1.09 -4.95
C ILE A 96 -3.29 -2.06 -5.99
N GLU A 97 -4.18 -2.46 -6.87
CA GLU A 97 -3.87 -3.18 -8.11
C GLU A 97 -4.62 -2.51 -9.26
N LEU A 98 -4.34 -2.93 -10.48
CA LEU A 98 -5.00 -2.40 -11.67
C LEU A 98 -5.93 -3.46 -12.23
N ARG A 99 -7.19 -3.08 -12.47
CA ARG A 99 -8.21 -4.00 -12.97
C ARG A 99 -7.78 -4.60 -14.31
N GLY A 100 -7.91 -5.93 -14.41
CA GLY A 100 -7.54 -6.64 -15.62
C GLY A 100 -6.04 -6.82 -15.84
N LYS A 101 -5.22 -6.37 -14.91
CA LYS A 101 -3.76 -6.53 -14.97
C LYS A 101 -3.30 -7.53 -13.91
N ASN A 102 -2.33 -8.37 -14.28
CA ASN A 102 -1.77 -9.36 -13.37
C ASN A 102 -0.26 -9.13 -13.13
N ASN A 103 0.20 -7.94 -13.44
CA ASN A 103 1.62 -7.59 -13.38
C ASN A 103 1.92 -6.33 -12.56
N PHE A 104 0.97 -5.88 -11.73
CA PHE A 104 1.13 -4.67 -10.94
C PHE A 104 0.62 -4.88 -9.51
N ILE A 105 1.46 -4.56 -8.54
CA ILE A 105 1.08 -4.40 -7.13
C ILE A 105 1.63 -3.05 -6.67
N GLY A 106 0.77 -2.24 -6.03
CA GLY A 106 1.19 -0.99 -5.41
C GLY A 106 0.97 -1.06 -3.92
N VAL A 107 1.97 -0.67 -3.12
CA VAL A 107 1.88 -0.65 -1.67
C VAL A 107 2.31 0.71 -1.14
N GLN A 108 1.62 1.19 -0.10
CA GLN A 108 1.91 2.47 0.51
C GLN A 108 3.07 2.39 1.50
N TRP A 109 3.27 1.24 2.12
CA TRP A 109 4.36 1.01 3.07
C TRP A 109 5.69 0.76 2.35
N HIS A 110 6.74 0.58 3.14
CA HIS A 110 8.10 0.35 2.65
C HIS A 110 8.55 -1.08 2.90
N PRO A 111 8.26 -2.03 2.01
CA PRO A 111 8.68 -3.42 2.22
C PRO A 111 10.19 -3.59 2.20
N GLU A 112 10.93 -2.69 1.55
CA GLU A 112 12.39 -2.77 1.45
C GLU A 112 13.09 -2.56 2.81
N ILE A 113 12.42 -1.92 3.78
CA ILE A 113 13.00 -1.73 5.12
C ILE A 113 12.60 -2.83 6.10
N MET A 114 12.02 -3.91 5.59
CA MET A 114 11.60 -5.08 6.38
C MET A 114 12.26 -6.36 5.83
N PRO A 115 13.60 -6.43 5.78
CA PRO A 115 14.29 -7.54 5.09
C PRO A 115 14.11 -8.90 5.76
N ARG A 116 13.70 -8.92 7.04
CA ARG A 116 13.45 -10.16 7.77
C ARG A 116 12.00 -10.63 7.73
N SER A 117 11.12 -9.84 7.12
CA SER A 117 9.71 -10.20 6.99
C SER A 117 9.54 -11.19 5.84
N LYS A 118 8.98 -12.36 6.14
CA LYS A 118 8.65 -13.33 5.10
C LYS A 118 7.58 -12.78 4.15
N ASP A 119 6.61 -12.03 4.68
CA ASP A 119 5.55 -11.45 3.88
C ASP A 119 6.13 -10.49 2.83
N MET A 120 7.06 -9.64 3.24
CA MET A 120 7.71 -8.70 2.32
C MET A 120 8.64 -9.41 1.34
N SER A 121 9.34 -10.46 1.79
CA SER A 121 10.15 -11.30 0.90
C SER A 121 9.30 -11.92 -0.20
N ASN A 122 8.09 -12.33 0.12
CA ASN A 122 7.17 -12.90 -0.87
C ASN A 122 6.78 -11.90 -1.95
N LEU A 123 6.66 -10.62 -1.62
CA LEU A 123 6.41 -9.58 -2.62
C LEU A 123 7.60 -9.44 -3.59
N PHE A 124 8.81 -9.42 -3.06
CA PHE A 124 10.00 -9.32 -3.91
C PHE A 124 10.20 -10.58 -4.74
N TYR A 125 9.87 -11.75 -4.20
CA TYR A 125 9.90 -13.00 -4.95
C TYR A 125 8.92 -12.93 -6.13
N TRP A 126 7.69 -12.45 -5.89
CA TRP A 126 6.71 -12.26 -6.95
C TRP A 126 7.27 -11.34 -8.05
N LEU A 127 7.89 -10.23 -7.66
CA LEU A 127 8.43 -9.25 -8.61
C LEU A 127 9.49 -9.86 -9.53
N SER A 128 10.32 -10.75 -9.01
CA SER A 128 11.47 -11.31 -9.74
C SER A 128 11.17 -12.63 -10.44
N HIS A 129 10.02 -13.19 -10.26
CA HIS A 129 9.61 -14.48 -10.84
C HIS A 129 8.29 -14.36 -11.59
#